data_37fa2af81356d00504b66282fd669774
#
_entry.id   37fa2af81356d00504b66282fd669774
#
_cell.length_a   1.000
_cell.length_b   1.000
_cell.length_c   1.000
_cell.angle_alpha   90.00
_cell.angle_beta   90.00
_cell.angle_gamma   90.00
#
_symmetry.space_group_name_H-M   'P 1'
#
loop_
_entity.id
_entity.type
_entity.pdbx_description
1 polymer ?
#
loop_
_entity_poly.entity_id
_entity_poly.type
_entity_poly.pdbx_seq_one_letter_code
_entity_poly.pdbx_strand_id
1 'polypeptide(L)'
;MRRLILLTALVLGVMTAAVPRSYADDHTVCFSLGTESYKDKENFKTGEEACTRMITGGTFKGNGLASIHRARGSWRQKQSQLDAALSDYDIAIKMQPKNVEGFDYRADVYQQKGDLDRALADYDRASKLDPAYTAAHYSRGLIFEKKKDLDKARSEYKITIGLPTRDRIAEWAQDNARARLKALDEEDKAEKKK
;
A
#
# COMPACT_ATOMS: atom_id res chain seq x y z
N MET A 1 -1.48 -28.78 -71.89
CA MET A 1 -0.65 -27.73 -71.26
C MET A 1 -1.49 -27.01 -70.18
N ARG A 2 -1.39 -27.46 -68.93
CA ARG A 2 -2.11 -26.83 -67.80
C ARG A 2 -1.15 -25.91 -67.03
N ARG A 3 -1.38 -24.60 -67.04
CA ARG A 3 -0.61 -23.63 -66.29
C ARG A 3 -1.09 -23.65 -64.83
N LEU A 4 -0.18 -24.03 -63.94
CA LEU A 4 -0.36 -23.95 -62.49
C LEU A 4 -0.14 -22.48 -62.09
N ILE A 5 -1.16 -21.82 -61.58
CA ILE A 5 -1.06 -20.48 -60.97
C ILE A 5 -0.80 -20.69 -59.48
N LEU A 6 0.45 -20.43 -59.05
CA LEU A 6 0.79 -20.33 -57.62
C LEU A 6 0.28 -19.00 -57.09
N LEU A 7 -0.79 -19.06 -56.27
CA LEU A 7 -1.15 -17.95 -55.42
C LEU A 7 -0.23 -17.89 -54.22
N THR A 8 0.68 -16.94 -54.18
CA THR A 8 1.43 -16.56 -52.99
C THR A 8 0.52 -15.72 -52.09
N ALA A 9 0.00 -16.32 -51.01
CA ALA A 9 -0.70 -15.60 -50.00
C ALA A 9 0.32 -14.72 -49.22
N LEU A 10 0.28 -13.42 -49.45
CA LEU A 10 0.99 -12.42 -48.68
C LEU A 10 0.30 -12.31 -47.34
N VAL A 11 0.85 -12.94 -46.30
CA VAL A 11 0.42 -12.74 -44.92
C VAL A 11 0.88 -11.35 -44.48
N LEU A 12 0.00 -10.36 -44.64
CA LEU A 12 0.15 -9.05 -44.03
C LEU A 12 0.03 -9.25 -42.52
N GLY A 13 1.16 -9.38 -41.85
CA GLY A 13 1.24 -9.25 -40.38
C GLY A 13 0.81 -7.83 -40.00
N VAL A 14 -0.43 -7.67 -39.64
CA VAL A 14 -0.90 -6.45 -38.99
C VAL A 14 -0.23 -6.42 -37.61
N MET A 15 0.93 -5.77 -37.53
CA MET A 15 1.45 -5.29 -36.25
C MET A 15 0.40 -4.30 -35.74
N THR A 16 -0.46 -4.76 -34.83
CA THR A 16 -1.26 -3.87 -34.03
C THR A 16 -0.29 -3.08 -33.15
N ALA A 17 0.13 -1.93 -33.63
CA ALA A 17 0.84 -0.98 -32.79
C ALA A 17 -0.07 -0.70 -31.62
N ALA A 18 0.34 -1.10 -30.42
CA ALA A 18 -0.39 -0.78 -29.20
C ALA A 18 -0.58 0.73 -29.17
N VAL A 19 -1.83 1.17 -29.21
CA VAL A 19 -2.16 2.59 -29.09
C VAL A 19 -1.51 3.08 -27.80
N PRO A 20 -0.66 4.12 -27.83
CA PRO A 20 -0.05 4.62 -26.63
C PRO A 20 -1.18 5.04 -25.67
N ARG A 21 -1.15 4.49 -24.45
CA ARG A 21 -2.12 4.89 -23.41
C ARG A 21 -2.10 6.39 -23.24
N SER A 22 -3.28 7.00 -23.17
CA SER A 22 -3.38 8.41 -22.90
C SER A 22 -2.91 8.71 -21.48
N TYR A 23 -2.50 9.94 -21.24
CA TYR A 23 -2.11 10.39 -19.91
C TYR A 23 -3.23 10.27 -18.86
N ALA A 24 -4.48 10.45 -19.28
CA ALA A 24 -5.67 10.26 -18.45
C ALA A 24 -5.84 8.79 -18.05
N ASP A 25 -5.52 7.84 -18.96
CA ASP A 25 -5.53 6.42 -18.65
C ASP A 25 -4.47 6.05 -17.65
N ASP A 26 -3.24 6.59 -17.78
CA ASP A 26 -2.16 6.35 -16.83
C ASP A 26 -2.49 6.87 -15.43
N HIS A 27 -3.12 8.05 -15.32
CA HIS A 27 -3.56 8.57 -14.02
C HIS A 27 -4.58 7.62 -13.38
N THR A 28 -5.61 7.21 -14.11
CA THR A 28 -6.62 6.29 -13.62
C THR A 28 -6.00 4.97 -13.16
N VAL A 29 -5.12 4.39 -13.96
CA VAL A 29 -4.46 3.12 -13.65
C VAL A 29 -3.50 3.24 -12.46
N CYS A 30 -2.68 4.30 -12.41
CA CYS A 30 -1.74 4.53 -11.31
C CYS A 30 -2.44 4.63 -9.94
N PHE A 31 -3.64 5.25 -9.89
CA PHE A 31 -4.38 5.45 -8.64
C PHE A 31 -5.51 4.43 -8.40
N SER A 32 -5.61 3.36 -9.19
CA SER A 32 -6.66 2.34 -9.08
C SER A 32 -6.38 1.26 -8.03
N LEU A 33 -5.35 1.40 -7.21
CA LEU A 33 -5.00 0.41 -6.19
C LEU A 33 -6.20 0.17 -5.25
N GLY A 34 -6.56 -1.09 -5.08
CA GLY A 34 -7.69 -1.48 -4.22
C GLY A 34 -9.05 -1.59 -4.92
N THR A 35 -9.14 -1.28 -6.22
CA THR A 35 -10.36 -1.57 -6.98
C THR A 35 -10.43 -3.05 -7.36
N GLU A 36 -11.66 -3.56 -7.58
CA GLU A 36 -11.89 -4.97 -8.00
C GLU A 36 -11.11 -5.35 -9.25
N SER A 37 -10.91 -4.40 -10.16
CA SER A 37 -10.23 -4.61 -11.44
C SER A 37 -8.71 -4.80 -11.34
N TYR A 38 -8.12 -4.58 -10.15
CA TYR A 38 -6.66 -4.56 -9.97
C TYR A 38 -6.23 -5.45 -8.80
N LYS A 39 -6.66 -6.73 -8.82
CA LYS A 39 -6.36 -7.71 -7.76
C LYS A 39 -5.27 -8.73 -8.10
N ASP A 40 -4.88 -8.85 -9.37
CA ASP A 40 -3.88 -9.82 -9.82
C ASP A 40 -2.50 -9.21 -10.09
N LYS A 41 -1.49 -10.08 -10.22
CA LYS A 41 -0.10 -9.68 -10.38
C LYS A 41 0.18 -8.90 -11.68
N GLU A 42 -0.56 -9.17 -12.76
CA GLU A 42 -0.39 -8.47 -14.03
C GLU A 42 -0.88 -7.03 -13.90
N ASN A 43 -1.98 -6.82 -13.22
CA ASN A 43 -2.51 -5.51 -12.91
C ASN A 43 -1.59 -4.71 -12.00
N PHE A 44 -0.88 -5.34 -11.05
CA PHE A 44 0.11 -4.66 -10.21
C PHE A 44 1.26 -4.09 -11.03
N LYS A 45 1.77 -4.86 -11.99
CA LYS A 45 2.81 -4.39 -12.93
C LYS A 45 2.29 -3.24 -13.80
N THR A 46 1.08 -3.35 -14.32
CA THR A 46 0.44 -2.31 -15.13
C THR A 46 0.28 -1.00 -14.35
N GLY A 47 -0.09 -1.06 -13.06
CA GLY A 47 -0.18 0.10 -12.17
C GLY A 47 1.18 0.74 -11.93
N GLU A 48 2.22 -0.05 -11.64
CA GLU A 48 3.59 0.44 -11.48
C GLU A 48 4.11 1.14 -12.74
N GLU A 49 3.89 0.54 -13.92
CA GLU A 49 4.29 1.11 -15.20
C GLU A 49 3.59 2.43 -15.50
N ALA A 50 2.28 2.53 -15.21
CA ALA A 50 1.52 3.76 -15.37
C ALA A 50 2.10 4.90 -14.50
N CYS A 51 2.31 4.64 -13.20
CA CYS A 51 2.95 5.60 -12.31
C CYS A 51 4.36 5.97 -12.78
N THR A 52 5.12 5.01 -13.31
CA THR A 52 6.48 5.26 -13.81
C THR A 52 6.46 6.18 -15.03
N ARG A 53 5.54 5.98 -16.00
CA ARG A 53 5.38 6.91 -17.13
C ARG A 53 5.00 8.32 -16.68
N MET A 54 4.14 8.45 -15.68
CA MET A 54 3.77 9.76 -15.12
C MET A 54 4.97 10.48 -14.48
N ILE A 55 5.83 9.74 -13.77
CA ILE A 55 7.05 10.30 -13.17
C ILE A 55 8.03 10.72 -14.25
N THR A 56 8.32 9.84 -15.21
CA THR A 56 9.31 10.12 -16.27
C THR A 56 8.85 11.17 -17.27
N GLY A 57 7.55 11.33 -17.45
CA GLY A 57 6.95 12.39 -18.28
C GLY A 57 7.16 13.80 -17.76
N GLY A 58 7.58 13.96 -16.49
CA GLY A 58 8.04 15.21 -15.91
C GLY A 58 6.97 16.30 -15.71
N THR A 59 5.71 15.99 -15.97
CA THR A 59 4.58 16.93 -15.87
C THR A 59 4.22 17.27 -14.43
N PHE A 60 4.32 16.28 -13.52
CA PHE A 60 3.98 16.46 -12.10
C PHE A 60 5.15 17.01 -11.30
N LYS A 61 4.84 17.89 -10.34
CA LYS A 61 5.79 18.47 -9.39
C LYS A 61 5.15 18.54 -8.00
N GLY A 62 5.96 18.78 -6.99
CA GLY A 62 5.49 19.00 -5.62
C GLY A 62 4.59 17.86 -5.13
N ASN A 63 3.43 18.21 -4.58
CA ASN A 63 2.50 17.27 -3.96
C ASN A 63 1.97 16.20 -4.93
N GLY A 64 1.74 16.57 -6.19
CA GLY A 64 1.27 15.62 -7.21
C GLY A 64 2.31 14.54 -7.48
N LEU A 65 3.58 14.91 -7.63
CA LEU A 65 4.66 13.94 -7.82
C LEU A 65 4.87 13.06 -6.59
N ALA A 66 4.77 13.61 -5.39
CA ALA A 66 4.84 12.83 -4.15
C ALA A 66 3.74 11.77 -4.07
N SER A 67 2.51 12.12 -4.47
CA SER A 67 1.39 11.16 -4.50
C SER A 67 1.61 10.04 -5.51
N ILE A 68 2.21 10.34 -6.68
CA ILE A 68 2.54 9.32 -7.68
C ILE A 68 3.63 8.38 -7.17
N HIS A 69 4.66 8.89 -6.48
CA HIS A 69 5.66 8.03 -5.84
C HIS A 69 5.02 7.14 -4.79
N ARG A 70 4.12 7.66 -3.95
CA ARG A 70 3.41 6.87 -2.96
C ARG A 70 2.55 5.77 -3.61
N ALA A 71 1.83 6.09 -4.68
CA ALA A 71 1.06 5.11 -5.44
C ALA A 71 1.95 4.03 -6.06
N ARG A 72 3.09 4.41 -6.68
CA ARG A 72 4.04 3.44 -7.24
C ARG A 72 4.66 2.56 -6.14
N GLY A 73 5.00 3.13 -4.99
CA GLY A 73 5.45 2.39 -3.82
C GLY A 73 4.45 1.31 -3.40
N SER A 74 3.15 1.64 -3.40
CA SER A 74 2.09 0.68 -3.07
C SER A 74 1.98 -0.45 -4.09
N TRP A 75 2.11 -0.16 -5.40
CA TRP A 75 2.16 -1.20 -6.43
C TRP A 75 3.37 -2.12 -6.27
N ARG A 76 4.55 -1.57 -5.96
CA ARG A 76 5.79 -2.33 -5.69
C ARG A 76 5.67 -3.19 -4.45
N GLN A 77 5.06 -2.68 -3.39
CA GLN A 77 4.78 -3.44 -2.18
C GLN A 77 3.89 -4.64 -2.45
N LYS A 78 2.83 -4.49 -3.25
CA LYS A 78 1.96 -5.61 -3.70
C LYS A 78 2.71 -6.68 -4.49
N GLN A 79 3.75 -6.29 -5.20
CA GLN A 79 4.65 -7.19 -5.93
C GLN A 79 5.79 -7.76 -5.06
N SER A 80 5.80 -7.47 -3.75
CA SER A 80 6.87 -7.83 -2.82
C SER A 80 8.24 -7.21 -3.18
N GLN A 81 8.26 -6.14 -3.97
CA GLN A 81 9.46 -5.36 -4.30
C GLN A 81 9.73 -4.35 -3.18
N LEU A 82 9.98 -4.85 -1.97
CA LEU A 82 9.95 -4.06 -0.74
C LEU A 82 10.98 -2.93 -0.71
N ASP A 83 12.20 -3.15 -1.22
CA ASP A 83 13.25 -2.11 -1.21
C ASP A 83 12.93 -0.98 -2.22
N ALA A 84 12.36 -1.33 -3.37
CA ALA A 84 11.90 -0.34 -4.35
C ALA A 84 10.70 0.46 -3.82
N ALA A 85 9.80 -0.17 -3.05
CA ALA A 85 8.70 0.51 -2.38
C ALA A 85 9.21 1.50 -1.33
N LEU A 86 10.18 1.09 -0.47
CA LEU A 86 10.82 2.00 0.49
C LEU A 86 11.42 3.23 -0.18
N SER A 87 12.13 3.05 -1.30
CA SER A 87 12.71 4.16 -2.05
C SER A 87 11.65 5.16 -2.51
N ASP A 88 10.51 4.71 -3.00
CA ASP A 88 9.42 5.57 -3.41
C ASP A 88 8.77 6.30 -2.22
N TYR A 89 8.55 5.61 -1.10
CA TYR A 89 8.02 6.23 0.11
C TYR A 89 8.98 7.26 0.72
N ASP A 90 10.30 7.01 0.68
CA ASP A 90 11.32 7.97 1.11
C ASP A 90 11.26 9.27 0.29
N ILE A 91 11.11 9.13 -1.04
CA ILE A 91 10.94 10.29 -1.92
C ILE A 91 9.64 11.04 -1.58
N ALA A 92 8.53 10.32 -1.43
CA ALA A 92 7.25 10.91 -1.10
C ALA A 92 7.28 11.65 0.25
N ILE A 93 7.87 11.06 1.29
CA ILE A 93 8.04 11.67 2.62
C ILE A 93 8.95 12.91 2.55
N LYS A 94 10.05 12.84 1.81
CA LYS A 94 10.94 14.00 1.61
C LYS A 94 10.21 15.18 0.97
N MET A 95 9.32 14.91 0.01
CA MET A 95 8.52 15.94 -0.67
C MET A 95 7.34 16.42 0.20
N GLN A 96 6.75 15.54 1.01
CA GLN A 96 5.60 15.83 1.86
C GLN A 96 5.83 15.35 3.31
N PRO A 97 6.68 16.03 4.11
CA PRO A 97 7.08 15.56 5.44
C PRO A 97 5.97 15.64 6.51
N LYS A 98 4.81 16.18 6.15
CA LYS A 98 3.61 16.21 7.00
C LYS A 98 2.49 15.27 6.52
N ASN A 99 2.73 14.50 5.45
CA ASN A 99 1.75 13.54 4.96
C ASN A 99 1.80 12.25 5.80
N VAL A 100 0.71 11.95 6.48
CA VAL A 100 0.58 10.78 7.39
C VAL A 100 0.75 9.47 6.65
N GLU A 101 0.11 9.34 5.48
CA GLU A 101 0.10 8.11 4.69
C GLU A 101 1.50 7.69 4.20
N GLY A 102 2.41 8.66 3.97
CA GLY A 102 3.77 8.36 3.57
C GLY A 102 4.51 7.55 4.64
N PHE A 103 4.37 7.95 5.91
CA PHE A 103 4.95 7.23 7.04
C PHE A 103 4.25 5.89 7.28
N ASP A 104 2.92 5.87 7.23
CA ASP A 104 2.11 4.67 7.43
C ASP A 104 2.50 3.56 6.42
N TYR A 105 2.52 3.87 5.13
CA TYR A 105 2.89 2.91 4.09
C TYR A 105 4.35 2.44 4.19
N ARG A 106 5.28 3.33 4.59
CA ARG A 106 6.67 2.92 4.80
C ARG A 106 6.80 2.01 6.02
N ALA A 107 6.07 2.30 7.09
CA ALA A 107 5.98 1.46 8.27
C ALA A 107 5.46 0.05 7.94
N ASP A 108 4.41 -0.05 7.12
CA ASP A 108 3.89 -1.34 6.64
C ASP A 108 4.97 -2.16 5.93
N VAL A 109 5.80 -1.52 5.10
CA VAL A 109 6.91 -2.22 4.43
C VAL A 109 7.98 -2.66 5.42
N TYR A 110 8.35 -1.82 6.40
CA TYR A 110 9.28 -2.24 7.46
C TYR A 110 8.72 -3.41 8.27
N GLN A 111 7.43 -3.39 8.58
CA GLN A 111 6.76 -4.51 9.26
C GLN A 111 6.81 -5.80 8.43
N GLN A 112 6.57 -5.73 7.12
CA GLN A 112 6.68 -6.87 6.20
C GLN A 112 8.11 -7.41 6.13
N LYS A 113 9.12 -6.55 6.20
CA LYS A 113 10.54 -6.93 6.28
C LYS A 113 10.96 -7.48 7.65
N GLY A 114 10.09 -7.40 8.65
CA GLY A 114 10.40 -7.80 10.03
C GLY A 114 11.15 -6.74 10.83
N ASP A 115 11.39 -5.56 10.27
CA ASP A 115 12.03 -4.45 10.96
C ASP A 115 11.01 -3.67 11.81
N LEU A 116 10.66 -4.28 12.93
CA LEU A 116 9.58 -3.79 13.78
C LEU A 116 9.92 -2.46 14.45
N ASP A 117 11.20 -2.18 14.68
CA ASP A 117 11.61 -0.94 15.34
C ASP A 117 11.47 0.27 14.41
N ARG A 118 11.88 0.13 13.13
CA ARG A 118 11.65 1.18 12.14
C ARG A 118 10.15 1.34 11.82
N ALA A 119 9.39 0.25 11.78
CA ALA A 119 7.93 0.33 11.63
C ALA A 119 7.27 1.12 12.77
N LEU A 120 7.63 0.83 14.03
CA LEU A 120 7.12 1.57 15.19
C LEU A 120 7.47 3.06 15.12
N ALA A 121 8.69 3.41 14.71
CA ALA A 121 9.11 4.80 14.59
C ALA A 121 8.29 5.57 13.55
N ASP A 122 7.96 4.95 12.42
CA ASP A 122 7.14 5.57 11.38
C ASP A 122 5.66 5.66 11.79
N TYR A 123 5.08 4.63 12.39
CA TYR A 123 3.72 4.72 12.93
C TYR A 123 3.61 5.75 14.06
N ASP A 124 4.65 5.89 14.92
CA ASP A 124 4.72 6.96 15.90
C ASP A 124 4.75 8.34 15.24
N ARG A 125 5.47 8.46 14.12
CA ARG A 125 5.46 9.71 13.35
C ARG A 125 4.09 9.98 12.74
N ALA A 126 3.42 8.98 12.19
CA ALA A 126 2.08 9.09 11.64
C ALA A 126 1.06 9.54 12.71
N SER A 127 1.06 8.90 13.89
CA SER A 127 0.18 9.25 15.00
C SER A 127 0.46 10.63 15.62
N LYS A 128 1.71 11.12 15.57
CA LYS A 128 2.05 12.50 15.97
C LYS A 128 1.59 13.54 14.95
N LEU A 129 1.53 13.21 13.67
CA LEU A 129 1.02 14.09 12.62
C LEU A 129 -0.50 14.14 12.61
N ASP A 130 -1.18 13.04 12.83
CA ASP A 130 -2.63 12.95 13.07
C ASP A 130 -2.90 12.02 14.26
N PRO A 131 -3.14 12.57 15.45
CA PRO A 131 -3.45 11.77 16.65
C PRO A 131 -4.74 10.94 16.54
N ALA A 132 -5.59 11.21 15.55
CA ALA A 132 -6.79 10.44 15.28
C ALA A 132 -6.63 9.45 14.12
N TYR A 133 -5.40 9.23 13.64
CA TYR A 133 -5.12 8.26 12.58
C TYR A 133 -5.15 6.84 13.13
N THR A 134 -6.32 6.25 13.08
CA THR A 134 -6.68 4.97 13.70
C THR A 134 -5.78 3.81 13.25
N ALA A 135 -5.40 3.79 11.95
CA ALA A 135 -4.57 2.73 11.38
C ALA A 135 -3.19 2.63 12.07
N ALA A 136 -2.53 3.77 12.35
CA ALA A 136 -1.22 3.75 13.00
C ALA A 136 -1.28 3.17 14.41
N HIS A 137 -2.29 3.52 15.21
CA HIS A 137 -2.47 2.97 16.56
C HIS A 137 -2.75 1.47 16.51
N TYR A 138 -3.62 1.02 15.61
CA TYR A 138 -3.90 -0.39 15.44
C TYR A 138 -2.65 -1.19 15.04
N SER A 139 -1.89 -0.70 14.07
CA SER A 139 -0.65 -1.34 13.59
C SER A 139 0.44 -1.40 14.68
N ARG A 140 0.57 -0.35 15.51
CA ARG A 140 1.46 -0.36 16.67
C ARG A 140 1.04 -1.43 17.67
N GLY A 141 -0.26 -1.58 17.92
CA GLY A 141 -0.80 -2.63 18.77
C GLY A 141 -0.40 -4.02 18.27
N LEU A 142 -0.52 -4.30 16.98
CA LEU A 142 -0.08 -5.56 16.37
C LEU A 142 1.42 -5.80 16.52
N ILE A 143 2.25 -4.76 16.40
CA ILE A 143 3.70 -4.90 16.58
C ILE A 143 4.04 -5.18 18.04
N PHE A 144 3.42 -4.49 19.00
CA PHE A 144 3.66 -4.77 20.42
C PHE A 144 3.22 -6.17 20.80
N GLU A 145 2.12 -6.65 20.27
CA GLU A 145 1.68 -8.04 20.45
C GLU A 145 2.71 -9.03 19.89
N LYS A 146 3.23 -8.79 18.68
CA LYS A 146 4.30 -9.60 18.07
C LYS A 146 5.59 -9.57 18.90
N LYS A 147 5.88 -8.44 19.57
CA LYS A 147 7.01 -8.29 20.50
C LYS A 147 6.71 -8.86 21.89
N LYS A 148 5.53 -9.42 22.14
CA LYS A 148 5.06 -9.93 23.43
C LYS A 148 4.93 -8.85 24.52
N ASP A 149 4.88 -7.58 24.17
CA ASP A 149 4.56 -6.47 25.06
C ASP A 149 3.04 -6.25 25.08
N LEU A 150 2.34 -7.18 25.76
CA LEU A 150 0.88 -7.24 25.72
C LEU A 150 0.22 -6.03 26.38
N ASP A 151 0.88 -5.40 27.37
CA ASP A 151 0.36 -4.20 28.03
C ASP A 151 0.31 -3.02 27.06
N LYS A 152 1.38 -2.81 26.28
CA LYS A 152 1.38 -1.79 25.23
C LYS A 152 0.40 -2.13 24.11
N ALA A 153 0.32 -3.40 23.69
CA ALA A 153 -0.64 -3.83 22.69
C ALA A 153 -2.07 -3.48 23.11
N ARG A 154 -2.47 -3.81 24.34
CA ARG A 154 -3.78 -3.48 24.91
C ARG A 154 -4.03 -1.97 24.95
N SER A 155 -3.01 -1.18 25.34
CA SER A 155 -3.09 0.27 25.36
C SER A 155 -3.40 0.84 23.97
N GLU A 156 -2.66 0.42 22.96
CA GLU A 156 -2.85 0.88 21.57
C GLU A 156 -4.22 0.47 21.02
N TYR A 157 -4.68 -0.75 21.28
CA TYR A 157 -6.02 -1.18 20.86
C TYR A 157 -7.12 -0.37 21.54
N LYS A 158 -6.99 -0.03 22.84
CA LYS A 158 -7.94 0.84 23.53
C LYS A 158 -7.96 2.24 22.93
N ILE A 159 -6.80 2.80 22.60
CA ILE A 159 -6.70 4.08 21.90
C ILE A 159 -7.43 3.97 20.57
N THR A 160 -7.13 2.95 19.75
CA THR A 160 -7.77 2.70 18.45
C THR A 160 -9.29 2.72 18.54
N ILE A 161 -9.88 2.03 19.53
CA ILE A 161 -11.32 1.94 19.72
C ILE A 161 -11.92 3.29 20.17
N GLY A 162 -11.19 4.09 20.95
CA GLY A 162 -11.64 5.37 21.46
C GLY A 162 -11.57 6.52 20.45
N LEU A 163 -10.91 6.35 19.32
CA LEU A 163 -10.78 7.38 18.29
C LEU A 163 -12.06 7.54 17.48
N PRO A 164 -12.28 8.71 16.83
CA PRO A 164 -13.42 8.91 15.95
C PRO A 164 -13.39 7.99 14.73
N THR A 165 -14.54 7.39 14.39
CA THR A 165 -14.71 6.63 13.15
C THR A 165 -14.92 7.59 11.99
N ARG A 166 -13.87 7.91 11.25
CA ARG A 166 -13.88 8.90 10.16
C ARG A 166 -14.19 8.29 8.79
N ASP A 167 -13.82 7.02 8.61
CA ASP A 167 -13.92 6.30 7.35
C ASP A 167 -13.96 4.78 7.58
N ARG A 168 -14.07 4.02 6.50
CA ARG A 168 -14.11 2.55 6.54
C ARG A 168 -12.80 1.92 7.05
N ILE A 169 -11.68 2.61 6.91
CA ILE A 169 -10.38 2.12 7.44
C ILE A 169 -10.39 2.23 8.96
N ALA A 170 -10.87 3.36 9.49
CA ALA A 170 -11.03 3.54 10.94
C ALA A 170 -12.00 2.53 11.53
N GLU A 171 -13.15 2.30 10.90
CA GLU A 171 -14.13 1.28 11.31
C GLU A 171 -13.50 -0.11 11.36
N TRP A 172 -12.83 -0.52 10.27
CA TRP A 172 -12.13 -1.79 10.18
C TRP A 172 -11.06 -1.93 11.28
N ALA A 173 -10.24 -0.90 11.52
CA ALA A 173 -9.20 -0.94 12.54
C ALA A 173 -9.79 -1.08 13.95
N GLN A 174 -10.88 -0.37 14.25
CA GLN A 174 -11.58 -0.44 15.54
C GLN A 174 -12.20 -1.82 15.79
N ASP A 175 -12.84 -2.41 14.78
CA ASP A 175 -13.45 -3.73 14.90
C ASP A 175 -12.38 -4.81 15.13
N ASN A 176 -11.27 -4.73 14.40
CA ASN A 176 -10.14 -5.64 14.61
C ASN A 176 -9.48 -5.42 15.98
N ALA A 177 -9.33 -4.17 16.44
CA ALA A 177 -8.80 -3.90 17.77
C ALA A 177 -9.69 -4.47 18.89
N ARG A 178 -11.02 -4.38 18.76
CA ARG A 178 -11.97 -5.03 19.70
C ARG A 178 -11.77 -6.54 19.73
N ALA A 179 -11.65 -7.16 18.55
CA ALA A 179 -11.43 -8.60 18.45
C ALA A 179 -10.11 -9.03 19.10
N ARG A 180 -9.01 -8.26 18.87
CA ARG A 180 -7.70 -8.54 19.47
C ARG A 180 -7.72 -8.39 21.00
N LEU A 181 -8.33 -7.32 21.53
CA LEU A 181 -8.47 -7.16 22.98
C LEU A 181 -9.21 -8.33 23.60
N LYS A 182 -10.33 -8.74 22.99
CA LYS A 182 -11.10 -9.90 23.49
C LYS A 182 -10.25 -11.17 23.52
N ALA A 183 -9.48 -11.44 22.46
CA ALA A 183 -8.61 -12.60 22.41
C ALA A 183 -7.54 -12.57 23.51
N LEU A 184 -6.89 -11.44 23.73
CA LEU A 184 -5.91 -11.26 24.80
C LEU A 184 -6.51 -11.45 26.21
N ASP A 185 -7.76 -11.03 26.43
CA ASP A 185 -8.46 -11.21 27.70
C ASP A 185 -8.87 -12.68 27.95
N GLU A 186 -9.16 -13.42 26.88
CA GLU A 186 -9.46 -14.85 26.95
C GLU A 186 -8.19 -15.67 27.23
N GLU A 187 -7.04 -15.30 26.63
CA GLU A 187 -5.75 -15.92 26.91
C GLU A 187 -5.35 -15.75 28.38
N ASP A 188 -5.46 -14.53 28.94
CA ASP A 188 -5.17 -14.26 30.36
C ASP A 188 -6.06 -15.08 31.32
N LYS A 189 -7.33 -15.27 30.97
CA LYS A 189 -8.24 -16.08 31.78
C LYS A 189 -7.90 -17.56 31.72
N ALA A 190 -7.41 -18.04 30.58
CA ALA A 190 -6.99 -19.41 30.39
C ALA A 190 -5.70 -19.72 31.16
N GLU A 191 -4.74 -18.78 31.18
CA GLU A 191 -3.51 -18.92 31.94
C GLU A 191 -3.74 -18.93 33.47
N LYS A 192 -4.65 -18.09 33.97
CA LYS A 192 -4.99 -18.03 35.40
C LYS A 192 -5.73 -19.28 35.92
N LYS A 193 -6.23 -20.12 35.03
CA LYS A 193 -6.93 -21.36 35.39
C LYS A 193 -6.02 -22.60 35.44
N LYS A 194 -4.76 -22.45 35.02
CA LYS A 194 -3.72 -23.50 35.09
C LYS A 194 -2.91 -23.41 36.36
#